data_f3414f23c3672741d79fb1a3e114a4c0
#
_entry.id   f3414f23c3672741d79fb1a3e114a4c0
#
_cell.length_a   1.000
_cell.length_b   1.000
_cell.length_c   1.000
_cell.angle_alpha   90.00
_cell.angle_beta   90.00
_cell.angle_gamma   90.00
#
_symmetry.space_group_name_H-M   'P 1'
#
loop_
_entity.id
_entity.type
_entity.pdbx_description
1 polymer ?
#
loop_
_entity_poly.entity_id
_entity_poly.type
_entity_poly.pdbx_seq_one_letter_code
_entity_poly.pdbx_strand_id
1 'polypeptide(L)'
;MEFLRQLFHGKGYIDGITIINLDGEILFSAKLNSKFSNRKEREAYQALVGQNFFDVFENLNAKNSSMIRAMEVGLPVYVENQLLQTKGQEGIHISSLSIPIKSGRAVVGAIDLSMEEMTDGEEEPESVELTSEQIPVGGAGKLKKHSGASFTMEDIIAVDEKMKNARDYIPVVAACDLPVMIYGETGTGKEVFAQSIHNASERRDKPFIAQNCAALPDTLLESILFGTSKGAFTGAMENKGLFELADGGTLFLDEINSMPLFLQSKLLRVLQDGSFRSLGGSETKRTNVKIIAAT
;
A
#
# COMPACT_ATOMS: atom_id res chain seq x y z
N MET A 1 -0.73 -8.88 -3.26
CA MET A 1 0.31 -9.77 -2.69
C MET A 1 0.51 -11.03 -3.53
N GLU A 2 -0.55 -11.67 -4.01
CA GLU A 2 -0.45 -12.86 -4.86
C GLU A 2 0.25 -12.58 -6.21
N PHE A 3 0.00 -11.43 -6.81
CA PHE A 3 0.70 -10.98 -8.03
C PHE A 3 2.21 -10.82 -7.83
N LEU A 4 2.64 -10.18 -6.75
CA LEU A 4 4.07 -10.09 -6.44
C LEU A 4 4.68 -11.46 -6.13
N ARG A 5 3.93 -12.36 -5.47
CA ARG A 5 4.35 -13.74 -5.27
C ARG A 5 4.46 -14.53 -6.56
N GLN A 6 3.56 -14.31 -7.53
CA GLN A 6 3.64 -14.94 -8.85
C GLN A 6 4.80 -14.40 -9.67
N LEU A 7 5.02 -13.07 -9.64
CA LEU A 7 6.15 -12.41 -10.31
C LEU A 7 7.50 -12.90 -9.76
N PHE A 8 7.62 -12.99 -8.44
CA PHE A 8 8.83 -13.48 -7.79
C PHE A 8 8.81 -15.02 -7.59
N HIS A 9 8.04 -15.76 -8.39
CA HIS A 9 7.95 -17.23 -8.39
C HIS A 9 7.80 -17.90 -7.02
N GLY A 10 7.17 -17.23 -6.06
CA GLY A 10 7.01 -17.72 -4.70
C GLY A 10 8.30 -17.77 -3.88
N LYS A 11 9.41 -17.27 -4.41
CA LYS A 11 10.71 -17.24 -3.74
C LYS A 11 10.88 -15.90 -3.03
N GLY A 12 10.70 -15.88 -1.72
CA GLY A 12 11.20 -14.79 -0.89
C GLY A 12 10.24 -13.62 -0.63
N TYR A 13 10.80 -12.58 -0.07
CA TYR A 13 10.13 -11.35 0.36
C TYR A 13 10.80 -10.17 -0.34
N ILE A 14 10.05 -9.09 -0.58
CA ILE A 14 10.63 -7.83 -1.03
C ILE A 14 11.64 -7.37 0.03
N ASP A 15 12.91 -7.26 -0.37
CA ASP A 15 13.99 -6.91 0.53
C ASP A 15 14.34 -5.43 0.46
N GLY A 16 14.18 -4.81 -0.70
CA GLY A 16 14.55 -3.44 -0.95
C GLY A 16 13.46 -2.62 -1.63
N ILE A 17 13.46 -1.33 -1.32
CA ILE A 17 12.69 -0.32 -2.05
C ILE A 17 13.62 0.83 -2.38
N THR A 18 13.64 1.25 -3.65
CA THR A 18 14.36 2.45 -4.09
C THR A 18 13.44 3.33 -4.94
N ILE A 19 13.46 4.64 -4.71
CA ILE A 19 12.68 5.62 -5.48
C ILE A 19 13.66 6.62 -6.08
N ILE A 20 13.53 6.87 -7.39
CA ILE A 20 14.32 7.89 -8.11
C ILE A 20 13.40 8.91 -8.79
N ASN A 21 13.93 10.11 -9.00
CA ASN A 21 13.33 11.12 -9.88
C ASN A 21 13.76 10.92 -11.35
N LEU A 22 13.35 11.82 -12.25
CA LEU A 22 13.70 11.76 -13.68
C LEU A 22 15.20 11.90 -13.96
N ASP A 23 15.93 12.59 -13.08
CA ASP A 23 17.38 12.81 -13.21
C ASP A 23 18.19 11.63 -12.65
N GLY A 24 17.52 10.61 -12.13
CA GLY A 24 18.16 9.44 -11.51
C GLY A 24 18.63 9.68 -10.08
N GLU A 25 18.25 10.79 -9.44
CA GLU A 25 18.56 11.04 -8.04
C GLU A 25 17.71 10.15 -7.14
N ILE A 26 18.35 9.48 -6.19
CA ILE A 26 17.69 8.60 -5.23
C ILE A 26 16.98 9.46 -4.16
N LEU A 27 15.66 9.46 -4.20
CA LEU A 27 14.80 10.18 -3.25
C LEU A 27 14.53 9.37 -1.98
N PHE A 28 14.54 8.05 -2.10
CA PHE A 28 14.34 7.13 -0.99
C PHE A 28 15.03 5.80 -1.29
N SER A 29 15.64 5.20 -0.28
CA SER A 29 16.16 3.83 -0.37
C SER A 29 16.09 3.18 1.00
N ALA A 30 15.56 1.95 1.07
CA ALA A 30 15.44 1.18 2.29
C ALA A 30 15.50 -0.32 2.05
N LYS A 31 16.16 -1.06 2.96
CA LYS A 31 16.08 -2.51 3.04
C LYS A 31 15.01 -2.89 4.07
N LEU A 32 14.02 -3.67 3.65
CA LEU A 32 12.80 -3.94 4.43
C LEU A 32 12.91 -5.15 5.35
N ASN A 33 13.74 -6.14 4.98
CA ASN A 33 13.79 -7.40 5.72
C ASN A 33 14.73 -7.31 6.91
N SER A 34 14.17 -7.09 8.11
CA SER A 34 14.93 -6.97 9.36
C SER A 34 15.58 -8.29 9.84
N LYS A 35 15.15 -9.46 9.32
CA LYS A 35 15.72 -10.75 9.69
C LYS A 35 17.08 -11.03 9.02
N PHE A 36 17.32 -10.43 7.85
CA PHE A 36 18.51 -10.63 7.04
C PHE A 36 19.36 -9.36 6.88
N SER A 37 18.89 -8.19 7.36
CA SER A 37 19.65 -6.95 7.31
C SER A 37 20.11 -6.52 8.70
N ASN A 38 21.41 -6.33 8.86
CA ASN A 38 21.97 -5.74 10.07
C ASN A 38 21.82 -4.19 10.05
N ARG A 39 22.11 -3.55 11.20
CA ARG A 39 22.01 -2.08 11.32
C ARG A 39 22.89 -1.33 10.32
N LYS A 40 24.10 -1.86 10.02
CA LYS A 40 25.04 -1.23 9.08
C LYS A 40 24.49 -1.21 7.64
N GLU A 41 23.83 -2.30 7.21
CA GLU A 41 23.22 -2.37 5.89
C GLU A 41 22.06 -1.37 5.73
N ARG A 42 21.23 -1.21 6.76
CA ARG A 42 20.14 -0.22 6.74
C ARG A 42 20.66 1.22 6.68
N GLU A 43 21.73 1.51 7.44
CA GLU A 43 22.40 2.82 7.40
C GLU A 43 23.05 3.06 6.02
N ALA A 44 23.61 2.01 5.39
CA ALA A 44 24.18 2.08 4.04
C ALA A 44 23.10 2.43 2.98
N TYR A 45 21.93 1.80 3.03
CA TYR A 45 20.83 2.12 2.12
C TYR A 45 20.32 3.56 2.31
N GLN A 46 20.21 4.04 3.54
CA GLN A 46 19.84 5.43 3.83
C GLN A 46 20.89 6.44 3.34
N ALA A 47 22.16 6.07 3.34
CA ALA A 47 23.23 6.91 2.84
C ALA A 47 23.23 7.10 1.30
N LEU A 48 22.45 6.30 0.57
CA LEU A 48 22.28 6.44 -0.88
C LEU A 48 21.37 7.61 -1.26
N VAL A 49 20.50 8.06 -0.36
CA VAL A 49 19.56 9.16 -0.63
C VAL A 49 20.32 10.45 -0.97
N GLY A 50 19.91 11.10 -2.05
CA GLY A 50 20.54 12.28 -2.62
C GLY A 50 21.71 12.00 -3.56
N GLN A 51 22.11 10.73 -3.74
CA GLN A 51 23.11 10.34 -4.74
C GLN A 51 22.42 10.00 -6.07
N ASN A 52 23.20 10.05 -7.17
CA ASN A 52 22.69 9.58 -8.46
C ASN A 52 22.77 8.06 -8.52
N PHE A 53 21.70 7.41 -8.95
CA PHE A 53 21.56 5.96 -9.04
C PHE A 53 22.67 5.31 -9.86
N PHE A 54 23.10 5.94 -10.97
CA PHE A 54 24.18 5.43 -11.82
C PHE A 54 25.57 5.65 -11.27
N ASP A 55 25.74 6.61 -10.35
CA ASP A 55 27.02 6.79 -9.63
C ASP A 55 27.19 5.76 -8.51
N VAL A 56 26.08 5.25 -8.00
CA VAL A 56 26.05 4.21 -6.95
C VAL A 56 26.25 2.82 -7.55
N PHE A 57 25.54 2.48 -8.61
CA PHE A 57 25.55 1.16 -9.23
C PHE A 57 26.34 1.18 -10.54
N GLU A 58 27.63 0.76 -10.48
CA GLU A 58 28.60 0.90 -11.58
C GLU A 58 28.23 0.14 -12.85
N ASN A 59 27.50 -0.98 -12.72
CA ASN A 59 27.14 -1.85 -13.85
C ASN A 59 25.80 -1.45 -14.47
N LEU A 60 25.08 -0.50 -13.90
CA LEU A 60 23.82 -0.01 -14.46
C LEU A 60 24.01 1.27 -15.28
N ASN A 61 23.25 1.37 -16.34
CA ASN A 61 23.20 2.54 -17.21
C ASN A 61 21.77 2.71 -17.76
N ALA A 62 21.54 3.78 -18.53
CA ALA A 62 20.23 4.07 -19.09
C ALA A 62 19.66 2.97 -19.99
N LYS A 63 20.49 2.07 -20.55
CA LYS A 63 20.03 1.02 -21.45
C LYS A 63 19.65 -0.28 -20.74
N ASN A 64 20.27 -0.57 -19.58
CA ASN A 64 20.06 -1.83 -18.86
C ASN A 64 19.33 -1.66 -17.50
N SER A 65 19.01 -0.43 -17.09
CA SER A 65 18.25 -0.17 -15.87
C SER A 65 16.76 -0.38 -16.10
N SER A 66 16.14 -1.28 -15.32
CA SER A 66 14.69 -1.52 -15.29
C SER A 66 13.90 -0.27 -14.92
N MET A 67 14.44 0.56 -14.02
CA MET A 67 13.79 1.82 -13.57
C MET A 67 13.72 2.84 -14.71
N ILE A 68 14.82 3.05 -15.45
CA ILE A 68 14.82 3.96 -16.60
C ILE A 68 13.87 3.46 -17.67
N ARG A 69 13.94 2.16 -17.97
CA ARG A 69 13.04 1.56 -18.95
C ARG A 69 11.57 1.70 -18.55
N ALA A 70 11.23 1.51 -17.27
CA ALA A 70 9.88 1.74 -16.79
C ALA A 70 9.43 3.19 -16.95
N MET A 71 10.32 4.17 -16.73
CA MET A 71 10.03 5.59 -16.96
C MET A 71 9.84 5.90 -18.45
N GLU A 72 10.64 5.34 -19.33
CA GLU A 72 10.55 5.57 -20.79
C GLU A 72 9.27 4.99 -21.39
N VAL A 73 8.96 3.72 -21.08
CA VAL A 73 7.75 3.06 -21.62
C VAL A 73 6.47 3.46 -20.88
N GLY A 74 6.59 4.01 -19.68
CA GLY A 74 5.45 4.38 -18.84
C GLY A 74 4.66 3.19 -18.31
N LEU A 75 5.25 1.99 -18.29
CA LEU A 75 4.70 0.73 -17.81
C LEU A 75 5.65 0.08 -16.79
N PRO A 76 5.16 -0.76 -15.86
CA PRO A 76 6.03 -1.55 -15.02
C PRO A 76 6.93 -2.48 -15.82
N VAL A 77 8.17 -2.63 -15.38
CA VAL A 77 9.18 -3.52 -15.94
C VAL A 77 9.67 -4.46 -14.85
N TYR A 78 9.63 -5.75 -15.13
CA TYR A 78 10.21 -6.78 -14.27
C TYR A 78 11.51 -7.29 -14.87
N VAL A 79 12.52 -7.46 -14.02
CA VAL A 79 13.81 -8.04 -14.39
C VAL A 79 14.16 -9.12 -13.39
N GLU A 80 14.55 -10.29 -13.88
CA GLU A 80 14.99 -11.42 -13.07
C GLU A 80 16.51 -11.56 -13.16
N ASN A 81 17.13 -11.97 -12.05
CA ASN A 81 18.56 -12.25 -11.93
C ASN A 81 19.49 -11.10 -12.38
N GLN A 82 19.13 -9.86 -12.11
CA GLN A 82 19.95 -8.70 -12.44
C GLN A 82 21.09 -8.54 -11.44
N LEU A 83 22.34 -8.46 -11.93
CA LEU A 83 23.47 -8.13 -11.09
C LEU A 83 23.45 -6.64 -10.71
N LEU A 84 23.51 -6.34 -9.41
CA LEU A 84 23.77 -5.01 -8.88
C LEU A 84 25.18 -4.97 -8.29
N GLN A 85 26.00 -4.04 -8.77
CA GLN A 85 27.37 -3.87 -8.30
C GLN A 85 27.59 -2.45 -7.80
N THR A 86 27.84 -2.30 -6.51
CA THR A 86 28.22 -1.05 -5.86
C THR A 86 29.74 -0.95 -5.74
N LYS A 87 30.27 0.29 -5.74
CA LYS A 87 31.71 0.56 -5.62
C LYS A 87 32.33 -0.15 -4.43
N GLY A 88 33.27 -1.05 -4.69
CA GLY A 88 34.07 -1.74 -3.67
C GLY A 88 33.32 -2.82 -2.87
N GLN A 89 32.15 -3.28 -3.35
CA GLN A 89 31.42 -4.40 -2.79
C GLN A 89 31.26 -5.53 -3.81
N GLU A 90 31.08 -6.76 -3.34
CA GLU A 90 30.68 -7.86 -4.21
C GLU A 90 29.29 -7.59 -4.79
N GLY A 91 29.11 -7.93 -6.07
CA GLY A 91 27.82 -7.79 -6.73
C GLY A 91 26.79 -8.74 -6.15
N ILE A 92 25.54 -8.30 -6.07
CA ILE A 92 24.42 -9.11 -5.64
C ILE A 92 23.45 -9.31 -6.78
N HIS A 93 22.88 -10.50 -6.91
CA HIS A 93 21.81 -10.78 -7.86
C HIS A 93 20.47 -10.46 -7.27
N ILE A 94 19.67 -9.72 -8.01
CA ILE A 94 18.32 -9.32 -7.59
C ILE A 94 17.30 -9.61 -8.68
N SER A 95 16.09 -9.93 -8.27
CA SER A 95 14.91 -9.77 -9.11
C SER A 95 14.18 -8.52 -8.70
N SER A 96 13.81 -7.68 -9.65
CA SER A 96 13.18 -6.39 -9.36
C SER A 96 11.96 -6.09 -10.23
N LEU A 97 11.02 -5.36 -9.64
CA LEU A 97 9.87 -4.78 -10.31
C LEU A 97 9.98 -3.26 -10.23
N SER A 98 10.27 -2.63 -11.35
CA SER A 98 10.31 -1.17 -11.46
C SER A 98 8.99 -0.63 -11.98
N ILE A 99 8.38 0.31 -11.25
CA ILE A 99 7.06 0.89 -11.53
C ILE A 99 7.22 2.40 -11.76
N PRO A 100 6.75 2.96 -12.89
CA PRO A 100 6.82 4.39 -13.12
C PRO A 100 5.87 5.16 -12.21
N ILE A 101 6.35 6.22 -11.58
CA ILE A 101 5.54 7.15 -10.78
C ILE A 101 4.99 8.21 -11.74
N LYS A 102 3.66 8.37 -11.76
CA LYS A 102 2.98 9.32 -12.64
C LYS A 102 2.30 10.43 -11.87
N SER A 103 2.42 11.66 -12.39
CA SER A 103 1.65 12.83 -11.98
C SER A 103 0.76 13.25 -13.15
N GLY A 104 -0.52 12.92 -13.11
CA GLY A 104 -1.41 13.02 -14.25
C GLY A 104 -0.98 12.11 -15.41
N ARG A 105 -0.61 12.69 -16.57
CA ARG A 105 -0.09 11.94 -17.74
C ARG A 105 1.44 11.89 -17.81
N ALA A 106 2.12 12.68 -17.01
CA ALA A 106 3.57 12.75 -17.01
C ALA A 106 4.18 11.73 -16.05
N VAL A 107 5.23 11.03 -16.47
CA VAL A 107 6.09 10.24 -15.59
C VAL A 107 6.99 11.23 -14.84
N VAL A 108 7.13 11.09 -13.52
CA VAL A 108 7.92 11.98 -12.66
C VAL A 108 9.04 11.23 -11.92
N GLY A 109 9.12 9.91 -12.06
CA GLY A 109 10.13 9.08 -11.42
C GLY A 109 9.79 7.61 -11.53
N ALA A 110 10.49 6.76 -10.80
CA ALA A 110 10.20 5.34 -10.68
C ALA A 110 10.42 4.83 -9.26
N ILE A 111 9.68 3.80 -8.88
CA ILE A 111 9.89 3.00 -7.68
C ILE A 111 10.34 1.61 -8.11
N ASP A 112 11.36 1.08 -7.47
CA ASP A 112 11.85 -0.27 -7.62
C ASP A 112 11.60 -1.08 -6.37
N LEU A 113 11.04 -2.27 -6.56
CA LEU A 113 10.82 -3.28 -5.51
C LEU A 113 11.74 -4.45 -5.83
N SER A 114 12.76 -4.67 -5.01
CA SER A 114 13.77 -5.68 -5.27
C SER A 114 13.75 -6.81 -4.24
N MET A 115 14.19 -7.97 -4.70
CA MET A 115 14.41 -9.17 -3.90
C MET A 115 15.81 -9.71 -4.23
N GLU A 116 16.62 -9.96 -3.21
CA GLU A 116 17.93 -10.57 -3.36
C GLU A 116 17.80 -12.06 -3.65
N GLU A 117 18.45 -12.55 -4.68
CA GLU A 117 18.46 -13.95 -5.05
C GLU A 117 19.75 -14.63 -4.59
N MET A 118 19.60 -15.77 -3.93
CA MET A 118 20.74 -16.64 -3.64
C MET A 118 20.95 -17.56 -4.85
N THR A 119 21.79 -17.15 -5.78
CA THR A 119 22.06 -17.94 -6.99
C THR A 119 23.44 -18.57 -6.93
N ASP A 120 23.49 -19.89 -7.20
CA ASP A 120 24.73 -20.64 -7.47
C ASP A 120 25.01 -20.73 -9.02
N GLY A 121 24.68 -19.71 -9.81
CA GLY A 121 24.89 -19.80 -11.26
C GLY A 121 24.78 -18.47 -12.01
N GLU A 122 25.63 -18.33 -13.06
CA GLU A 122 25.62 -17.23 -14.01
C GLU A 122 24.53 -17.47 -15.08
N GLU A 123 23.32 -16.97 -14.84
CA GLU A 123 22.31 -16.84 -15.90
C GLU A 123 22.24 -15.37 -16.32
N GLU A 124 22.15 -15.11 -17.64
CA GLU A 124 21.96 -13.75 -18.13
C GLU A 124 20.59 -13.19 -17.66
N PRO A 125 20.52 -11.94 -17.20
CA PRO A 125 19.28 -11.35 -16.72
C PRO A 125 18.25 -11.22 -17.84
N GLU A 126 17.10 -11.86 -17.68
CA GLU A 126 15.98 -11.75 -18.59
C GLU A 126 15.06 -10.60 -18.16
N SER A 127 14.86 -9.62 -19.06
CA SER A 127 13.97 -8.50 -18.80
C SER A 127 12.65 -8.66 -19.55
N VAL A 128 11.55 -8.59 -18.85
CA VAL A 128 10.20 -8.65 -19.42
C VAL A 128 9.49 -7.32 -19.22
N GLU A 129 9.06 -6.70 -20.33
CA GLU A 129 8.12 -5.59 -20.29
C GLU A 129 6.73 -6.13 -19.99
N LEU A 130 6.19 -5.74 -18.86
CA LEU A 130 4.83 -6.14 -18.47
C LEU A 130 3.82 -5.29 -19.25
N THR A 131 3.15 -5.88 -20.22
CA THR A 131 2.02 -5.24 -20.90
C THR A 131 0.83 -5.11 -19.96
N SER A 132 -0.11 -4.21 -20.30
CA SER A 132 -1.35 -4.04 -19.52
C SER A 132 -2.19 -5.32 -19.41
N GLU A 133 -1.94 -6.33 -20.24
CA GLU A 133 -2.59 -7.64 -20.20
C GLU A 133 -1.90 -8.61 -19.23
N GLN A 134 -0.59 -8.45 -19.03
CA GLN A 134 0.24 -9.27 -18.13
C GLN A 134 0.28 -8.71 -16.70
N ILE A 135 0.06 -7.43 -16.55
CA ILE A 135 -0.25 -6.87 -15.24
C ILE A 135 -1.70 -7.26 -14.98
N PRO A 136 -2.04 -7.99 -13.93
CA PRO A 136 -3.41 -8.18 -13.54
C PRO A 136 -3.96 -6.87 -12.94
N VAL A 137 -4.03 -5.84 -13.75
CA VAL A 137 -4.99 -4.78 -13.62
C VAL A 137 -6.29 -5.45 -14.05
N GLY A 138 -7.06 -5.90 -13.09
CA GLY A 138 -8.25 -6.73 -13.22
C GLY A 138 -8.81 -6.72 -14.63
N GLY A 139 -8.83 -7.91 -15.27
CA GLY A 139 -9.08 -8.06 -16.70
C GLY A 139 -10.24 -7.23 -17.20
N ALA A 140 -10.18 -6.83 -18.47
CA ALA A 140 -11.25 -6.22 -19.24
C ALA A 140 -12.43 -7.17 -19.53
N GLY A 141 -12.77 -7.99 -18.52
CA GLY A 141 -14.06 -8.63 -18.38
C GLY A 141 -14.82 -7.82 -17.36
N LYS A 142 -15.83 -7.02 -17.76
CA LYS A 142 -16.73 -6.20 -16.93
C LYS A 142 -16.07 -5.89 -15.59
N LEU A 143 -15.46 -4.73 -15.43
CA LEU A 143 -14.92 -4.24 -14.17
C LEU A 143 -15.93 -4.54 -13.06
N LYS A 144 -15.84 -5.69 -12.40
CA LYS A 144 -16.28 -5.78 -11.02
C LYS A 144 -15.45 -4.71 -10.36
N LYS A 145 -16.09 -3.61 -9.97
CA LYS A 145 -15.46 -2.59 -9.15
C LYS A 145 -14.81 -3.35 -8.00
N HIS A 146 -13.47 -3.51 -8.02
CA HIS A 146 -12.78 -4.12 -6.91
C HIS A 146 -13.06 -3.22 -5.72
N SER A 147 -13.73 -3.76 -4.74
CA SER A 147 -14.07 -3.05 -3.50
C SER A 147 -12.82 -2.58 -2.75
N GLY A 148 -11.66 -3.14 -3.05
CA GLY A 148 -10.41 -2.98 -2.31
C GLY A 148 -10.22 -4.04 -1.23
N ALA A 149 -11.21 -4.94 -1.01
CA ALA A 149 -11.13 -6.05 -0.07
C ALA A 149 -10.83 -7.35 -0.80
N SER A 150 -9.70 -7.99 -0.48
CA SER A 150 -9.21 -9.21 -1.13
C SER A 150 -9.50 -10.48 -0.32
N PHE A 151 -9.61 -10.36 1.02
CA PHE A 151 -9.78 -11.50 1.92
C PHE A 151 -11.25 -11.83 2.17
N THR A 152 -11.56 -13.13 2.25
CA THR A 152 -12.87 -13.67 2.56
C THR A 152 -12.81 -14.53 3.84
N MET A 153 -13.93 -15.07 4.28
CA MET A 153 -13.98 -15.98 5.45
C MET A 153 -13.12 -17.24 5.28
N GLU A 154 -12.95 -17.71 4.05
CA GLU A 154 -12.17 -18.89 3.68
C GLU A 154 -10.66 -18.66 3.91
N ASP A 155 -10.21 -17.40 3.90
CA ASP A 155 -8.82 -17.05 4.16
C ASP A 155 -8.47 -17.05 5.66
N ILE A 156 -9.48 -17.17 6.54
CA ILE A 156 -9.29 -17.19 7.99
C ILE A 156 -9.01 -18.62 8.44
N ILE A 157 -7.74 -18.91 8.75
CA ILE A 157 -7.33 -20.18 9.34
C ILE A 157 -7.72 -20.19 10.82
N ALA A 158 -8.72 -20.99 11.17
CA ALA A 158 -9.25 -21.12 12.52
C ALA A 158 -9.12 -22.56 13.03
N VAL A 159 -8.21 -22.82 13.96
CA VAL A 159 -8.01 -24.10 14.62
C VAL A 159 -8.64 -24.09 16.02
N ASP A 160 -8.39 -23.04 16.77
CA ASP A 160 -8.97 -22.83 18.10
C ASP A 160 -10.47 -22.53 18.05
N GLU A 161 -11.20 -22.96 19.06
CA GLU A 161 -12.67 -22.82 19.15
C GLU A 161 -13.12 -21.35 19.20
N LYS A 162 -12.35 -20.48 19.88
CA LYS A 162 -12.66 -19.04 19.93
C LYS A 162 -12.50 -18.40 18.58
N MET A 163 -11.47 -18.79 17.83
CA MET A 163 -11.22 -18.28 16.47
C MET A 163 -12.28 -18.77 15.49
N LYS A 164 -12.71 -20.05 15.60
CA LYS A 164 -13.84 -20.58 14.80
C LYS A 164 -15.11 -19.79 15.06
N ASN A 165 -15.46 -19.59 16.35
CA ASN A 165 -16.63 -18.82 16.74
C ASN A 165 -16.57 -17.38 16.19
N ALA A 166 -15.41 -16.72 16.28
CA ALA A 166 -15.23 -15.39 15.74
C ALA A 166 -15.41 -15.35 14.21
N ARG A 167 -14.85 -16.32 13.48
CA ARG A 167 -15.03 -16.46 12.04
C ARG A 167 -16.50 -16.71 11.67
N ASP A 168 -17.15 -17.65 12.34
CA ASP A 168 -18.52 -18.06 12.05
C ASP A 168 -19.54 -16.95 12.41
N TYR A 169 -19.13 -15.96 13.22
CA TYR A 169 -19.93 -14.78 13.53
C TYR A 169 -19.87 -13.67 12.46
N ILE A 170 -18.94 -13.76 11.50
CA ILE A 170 -18.77 -12.76 10.43
C ILE A 170 -20.06 -12.47 9.65
N PRO A 171 -20.87 -13.46 9.19
CA PRO A 171 -22.10 -13.17 8.46
C PRO A 171 -23.11 -12.36 9.27
N VAL A 172 -23.20 -12.61 10.58
CA VAL A 172 -24.09 -11.86 11.48
C VAL A 172 -23.67 -10.40 11.56
N VAL A 173 -22.37 -10.15 11.76
CA VAL A 173 -21.80 -8.79 11.83
C VAL A 173 -21.87 -8.09 10.46
N ALA A 174 -21.69 -8.83 9.38
CA ALA A 174 -21.77 -8.31 8.02
C ALA A 174 -23.16 -7.79 7.66
N ALA A 175 -24.22 -8.48 8.14
CA ALA A 175 -25.61 -8.09 7.91
C ALA A 175 -26.06 -6.89 8.76
N CYS A 176 -25.27 -6.47 9.75
CA CYS A 176 -25.61 -5.37 10.65
C CYS A 176 -24.93 -4.08 10.16
N ASP A 177 -25.67 -2.96 10.15
CA ASP A 177 -25.14 -1.64 9.80
C ASP A 177 -24.40 -0.93 10.96
N LEU A 178 -24.39 -1.50 12.15
CA LEU A 178 -23.69 -0.92 13.29
C LEU A 178 -22.16 -0.92 13.07
N PRO A 179 -21.46 0.05 13.68
CA PRO A 179 -20.01 0.02 13.74
C PRO A 179 -19.47 -1.24 14.41
N VAL A 180 -18.33 -1.73 13.94
CA VAL A 180 -17.71 -2.98 14.43
C VAL A 180 -16.36 -2.65 15.05
N MET A 181 -16.08 -3.25 16.22
CA MET A 181 -14.76 -3.20 16.85
C MET A 181 -14.12 -4.59 16.80
N ILE A 182 -12.91 -4.68 16.26
CA ILE A 182 -12.08 -5.88 16.26
C ILE A 182 -10.97 -5.65 17.30
N TYR A 183 -10.93 -6.50 18.32
CA TYR A 183 -9.91 -6.45 19.34
C TYR A 183 -8.98 -7.66 19.25
N GLY A 184 -7.65 -7.44 19.28
CA GLY A 184 -6.66 -8.51 19.25
C GLY A 184 -5.23 -7.98 19.18
N GLU A 185 -4.26 -8.82 19.49
CA GLU A 185 -2.85 -8.47 19.46
C GLU A 185 -2.39 -8.09 18.05
N THR A 186 -1.25 -7.37 17.97
CA THR A 186 -0.64 -7.01 16.69
C THR A 186 -0.26 -8.28 15.92
N GLY A 187 -0.55 -8.29 14.61
CA GLY A 187 -0.24 -9.43 13.73
C GLY A 187 -1.25 -10.59 13.77
N THR A 188 -2.35 -10.52 14.54
CA THR A 188 -3.37 -11.57 14.63
C THR A 188 -4.31 -11.64 13.42
N GLY A 189 -4.14 -10.79 12.39
CA GLY A 189 -4.98 -10.81 11.19
C GLY A 189 -6.26 -9.98 11.29
N LYS A 190 -6.32 -8.95 12.13
CA LYS A 190 -7.50 -8.07 12.29
C LYS A 190 -8.01 -7.52 10.94
N GLU A 191 -7.10 -7.18 10.03
CA GLU A 191 -7.46 -6.72 8.69
C GLU A 191 -8.15 -7.80 7.85
N VAL A 192 -7.72 -9.06 7.96
CA VAL A 192 -8.36 -10.20 7.28
C VAL A 192 -9.81 -10.32 7.73
N PHE A 193 -10.09 -10.17 9.02
CA PHE A 193 -11.45 -10.15 9.55
C PHE A 193 -12.26 -8.97 9.02
N ALA A 194 -11.68 -7.75 9.00
CA ALA A 194 -12.36 -6.56 8.49
C ALA A 194 -12.76 -6.70 7.02
N GLN A 195 -11.85 -7.20 6.19
CA GLN A 195 -12.12 -7.46 4.77
C GLN A 195 -13.15 -8.57 4.58
N SER A 196 -13.08 -9.64 5.39
CA SER A 196 -14.06 -10.73 5.36
C SER A 196 -15.46 -10.26 5.73
N ILE A 197 -15.60 -9.38 6.73
CA ILE A 197 -16.88 -8.74 7.10
C ILE A 197 -17.43 -7.92 5.94
N HIS A 198 -16.58 -7.11 5.27
CA HIS A 198 -16.99 -6.34 4.11
C HIS A 198 -17.46 -7.24 2.98
N ASN A 199 -16.68 -8.26 2.61
CA ASN A 199 -16.99 -9.18 1.51
C ASN A 199 -18.21 -10.06 1.78
N ALA A 200 -18.56 -10.31 3.04
CA ALA A 200 -19.79 -11.01 3.43
C ALA A 200 -21.02 -10.10 3.50
N SER A 201 -20.85 -8.75 3.37
CA SER A 201 -21.93 -7.78 3.51
C SER A 201 -22.60 -7.44 2.16
N GLU A 202 -23.74 -6.73 2.21
CA GLU A 202 -24.38 -6.13 1.05
C GLU A 202 -23.50 -5.06 0.37
N ARG A 203 -22.47 -4.56 1.07
CA ARG A 203 -21.51 -3.55 0.58
C ARG A 203 -20.30 -4.15 -0.14
N ARG A 204 -20.23 -5.47 -0.37
CA ARG A 204 -19.09 -6.19 -0.98
C ARG A 204 -18.61 -5.64 -2.33
N ASP A 205 -19.53 -5.03 -3.11
CA ASP A 205 -19.22 -4.42 -4.42
C ASP A 205 -18.98 -2.90 -4.31
N LYS A 206 -18.91 -2.37 -3.08
CA LYS A 206 -18.66 -0.96 -2.77
C LYS A 206 -17.22 -0.76 -2.29
N PRO A 207 -16.73 0.49 -2.20
CA PRO A 207 -15.37 0.74 -1.74
C PRO A 207 -15.09 0.14 -0.35
N PHE A 208 -13.96 -0.55 -0.20
CA PHE A 208 -13.33 -0.85 1.08
C PHE A 208 -12.04 -0.04 1.17
N ILE A 209 -11.94 0.83 2.16
CA ILE A 209 -10.76 1.67 2.37
C ILE A 209 -10.21 1.38 3.75
N ALA A 210 -8.91 1.10 3.83
CA ALA A 210 -8.20 0.86 5.07
C ALA A 210 -7.27 2.04 5.40
N GLN A 211 -7.26 2.47 6.66
CA GLN A 211 -6.37 3.49 7.16
C GLN A 211 -5.83 3.10 8.53
N ASN A 212 -4.50 3.06 8.67
CA ASN A 212 -3.87 2.93 9.97
C ASN A 212 -3.73 4.31 10.63
N CYS A 213 -4.30 4.47 11.83
CA CYS A 213 -4.33 5.75 12.56
C CYS A 213 -2.99 6.10 13.20
N ALA A 214 -2.12 5.12 13.47
CA ALA A 214 -0.81 5.35 14.06
C ALA A 214 0.27 5.71 13.01
N ALA A 215 0.00 5.48 11.73
CA ALA A 215 1.00 5.64 10.66
C ALA A 215 1.27 7.10 10.25
N LEU A 216 0.46 8.06 10.69
CA LEU A 216 0.46 9.43 10.21
C LEU A 216 0.48 10.45 11.36
N PRO A 217 1.11 11.62 11.15
CA PRO A 217 0.95 12.75 12.06
C PRO A 217 -0.53 13.20 12.15
N ASP A 218 -0.94 13.69 13.32
CA ASP A 218 -2.33 14.04 13.66
C ASP A 218 -3.02 14.96 12.65
N THR A 219 -2.32 16.02 12.23
CA THR A 219 -2.83 17.00 11.25
C THR A 219 -3.01 16.41 9.86
N LEU A 220 -2.15 15.47 9.49
CA LEU A 220 -2.26 14.76 8.21
C LEU A 220 -3.39 13.75 8.25
N LEU A 221 -3.54 13.01 9.36
CA LEU A 221 -4.65 12.07 9.56
C LEU A 221 -6.01 12.79 9.44
N GLU A 222 -6.14 13.99 10.02
CA GLU A 222 -7.35 14.80 9.89
C GLU A 222 -7.69 15.12 8.43
N SER A 223 -6.71 15.64 7.68
CA SER A 223 -6.91 16.02 6.29
C SER A 223 -7.23 14.81 5.39
N ILE A 224 -6.65 13.66 5.68
CA ILE A 224 -6.93 12.41 4.96
C ILE A 224 -8.33 11.89 5.27
N LEU A 225 -8.73 11.83 6.53
CA LEU A 225 -10.04 11.31 6.91
C LEU A 225 -11.19 12.19 6.42
N PHE A 226 -11.10 13.51 6.64
CA PHE A 226 -12.20 14.45 6.41
C PHE A 226 -12.07 15.29 5.14
N GLY A 227 -10.91 15.24 4.47
CA GLY A 227 -10.61 16.06 3.31
C GLY A 227 -10.25 17.49 3.65
N THR A 228 -9.84 18.27 2.65
CA THR A 228 -9.47 19.69 2.76
C THR A 228 -10.30 20.53 1.82
N SER A 229 -10.72 21.69 2.29
CA SER A 229 -11.30 22.74 1.45
C SER A 229 -10.21 23.70 0.95
N LYS A 230 -10.43 24.32 -0.17
CA LYS A 230 -9.51 25.34 -0.70
C LYS A 230 -9.31 26.45 0.33
N GLY A 231 -8.03 26.74 0.64
CA GLY A 231 -7.68 27.78 1.62
C GLY A 231 -7.71 27.36 3.09
N ALA A 232 -7.86 26.06 3.40
CA ALA A 232 -7.79 25.56 4.77
C ALA A 232 -6.47 25.92 5.49
N PHE A 233 -5.39 25.97 4.73
CA PHE A 233 -4.05 26.47 5.12
C PHE A 233 -3.32 26.97 3.87
N THR A 234 -2.15 27.63 4.06
CA THR A 234 -1.37 28.16 2.95
C THR A 234 -1.00 27.04 1.96
N GLY A 235 -1.48 27.15 0.72
CA GLY A 235 -1.27 26.16 -0.34
C GLY A 235 -2.27 24.98 -0.33
N ALA A 236 -3.27 24.99 0.54
CA ALA A 236 -4.28 23.92 0.57
C ALA A 236 -5.10 23.88 -0.71
N MET A 237 -5.09 22.72 -1.37
CA MET A 237 -6.00 22.38 -2.46
C MET A 237 -7.22 21.64 -1.93
N GLU A 238 -8.32 21.70 -2.68
CA GLU A 238 -9.49 20.91 -2.36
C GLU A 238 -9.22 19.40 -2.62
N ASN A 239 -9.35 18.59 -1.57
CA ASN A 239 -9.19 17.16 -1.65
C ASN A 239 -10.32 16.45 -0.89
N LYS A 240 -10.84 15.37 -1.50
CA LYS A 240 -11.81 14.49 -0.85
C LYS A 240 -11.15 13.69 0.27
N GLY A 241 -11.85 13.56 1.40
CA GLY A 241 -11.44 12.70 2.49
C GLY A 241 -11.91 11.27 2.32
N LEU A 242 -11.36 10.36 3.17
CA LEU A 242 -11.71 8.93 3.13
C LEU A 242 -13.20 8.70 3.40
N PHE A 243 -13.87 9.51 4.21
CA PHE A 243 -15.32 9.43 4.42
C PHE A 243 -16.13 9.71 3.16
N GLU A 244 -15.65 10.56 2.27
CA GLU A 244 -16.27 10.79 0.96
C GLU A 244 -15.96 9.66 -0.02
N LEU A 245 -14.72 9.17 -0.01
CA LEU A 245 -14.27 8.11 -0.92
C LEU A 245 -14.88 6.74 -0.59
N ALA A 246 -15.14 6.49 0.70
CA ALA A 246 -15.76 5.25 1.20
C ALA A 246 -17.29 5.29 1.20
N ASP A 247 -17.92 6.36 0.71
CA ASP A 247 -19.37 6.51 0.76
C ASP A 247 -20.11 5.33 0.11
N GLY A 248 -21.11 4.80 0.82
CA GLY A 248 -21.83 3.57 0.47
C GLY A 248 -21.07 2.28 0.73
N GLY A 249 -19.79 2.35 1.12
CA GLY A 249 -18.87 1.24 1.35
C GLY A 249 -18.50 1.02 2.81
N THR A 250 -17.23 0.68 3.04
CA THR A 250 -16.66 0.38 4.36
C THR A 250 -15.34 1.12 4.55
N LEU A 251 -15.17 1.76 5.71
CA LEU A 251 -13.90 2.34 6.15
C LEU A 251 -13.36 1.53 7.33
N PHE A 252 -12.21 0.93 7.15
CA PHE A 252 -11.48 0.21 8.19
C PHE A 252 -10.43 1.13 8.81
N LEU A 253 -10.52 1.34 10.13
CA LEU A 253 -9.62 2.16 10.93
C LEU A 253 -8.79 1.25 11.83
N ASP A 254 -7.55 1.00 11.47
CA ASP A 254 -6.63 0.21 12.28
C ASP A 254 -5.93 1.09 13.33
N GLU A 255 -5.54 0.49 14.45
CA GLU A 255 -4.94 1.18 15.61
C GLU A 255 -5.75 2.42 16.04
N ILE A 256 -7.06 2.25 16.17
CA ILE A 256 -7.99 3.36 16.52
C ILE A 256 -7.64 4.04 17.83
N ASN A 257 -7.02 3.31 18.77
CA ASN A 257 -6.52 3.82 20.06
C ASN A 257 -5.45 4.92 19.91
N SER A 258 -4.76 4.97 18.75
CA SER A 258 -3.76 6.01 18.44
C SER A 258 -4.38 7.29 17.91
N MET A 259 -5.71 7.32 17.68
CA MET A 259 -6.40 8.51 17.18
C MET A 259 -6.45 9.61 18.23
N PRO A 260 -6.02 10.85 17.92
CA PRO A 260 -6.08 12.01 18.83
C PRO A 260 -7.52 12.32 19.28
N LEU A 261 -7.68 12.80 20.52
CA LEU A 261 -9.00 13.07 21.13
C LEU A 261 -9.89 14.02 20.30
N PHE A 262 -9.28 15.04 19.67
CA PHE A 262 -10.04 15.96 18.84
C PHE A 262 -10.61 15.29 17.57
N LEU A 263 -9.91 14.31 17.01
CA LEU A 263 -10.40 13.50 15.87
C LEU A 263 -11.46 12.49 16.32
N GLN A 264 -11.34 11.93 17.52
CA GLN A 264 -12.36 11.04 18.07
C GLN A 264 -13.72 11.76 18.18
N SER A 265 -13.72 13.04 18.56
CA SER A 265 -14.95 13.85 18.63
C SER A 265 -15.58 14.06 17.25
N LYS A 266 -14.78 14.22 16.20
CA LYS A 266 -15.26 14.30 14.81
C LYS A 266 -15.78 12.96 14.30
N LEU A 267 -15.06 11.88 14.61
CA LEU A 267 -15.47 10.52 14.28
C LEU A 267 -16.80 10.16 14.94
N LEU A 268 -16.99 10.53 16.22
CA LEU A 268 -18.23 10.28 16.92
C LEU A 268 -19.43 10.91 16.21
N ARG A 269 -19.26 12.09 15.63
CA ARG A 269 -20.32 12.75 14.87
C ARG A 269 -20.68 11.98 13.59
N VAL A 270 -19.67 11.44 12.89
CA VAL A 270 -19.91 10.57 11.73
C VAL A 270 -20.66 9.30 12.15
N LEU A 271 -20.27 8.70 13.29
CA LEU A 271 -20.95 7.50 13.82
C LEU A 271 -22.41 7.74 14.23
N GLN A 272 -22.75 8.95 14.67
CA GLN A 272 -24.10 9.30 15.17
C GLN A 272 -25.07 9.64 14.04
N ASP A 273 -24.66 10.49 13.12
CA ASP A 273 -25.56 11.06 12.10
C ASP A 273 -25.00 11.05 10.66
N GLY A 274 -23.83 10.43 10.46
CA GLY A 274 -23.14 10.37 9.16
C GLY A 274 -22.58 11.71 8.69
N SER A 275 -22.56 12.75 9.55
CA SER A 275 -22.15 14.08 9.12
C SER A 275 -20.72 14.43 9.51
N PHE A 276 -20.04 15.20 8.66
CA PHE A 276 -18.70 15.73 8.90
C PHE A 276 -18.45 17.02 8.12
N ARG A 277 -17.33 17.67 8.39
CA ARG A 277 -16.84 18.83 7.63
C ARG A 277 -15.40 18.63 7.25
N SER A 278 -15.07 19.05 6.03
CA SER A 278 -13.67 19.08 5.57
C SER A 278 -12.88 20.12 6.39
N LEU A 279 -11.56 19.93 6.45
CA LEU A 279 -10.66 20.88 7.11
C LEU A 279 -10.76 22.26 6.42
N GLY A 280 -11.00 23.33 7.18
CA GLY A 280 -11.24 24.67 6.66
C GLY A 280 -12.60 24.86 5.97
N GLY A 281 -13.42 23.83 5.84
CA GLY A 281 -14.74 23.90 5.21
C GLY A 281 -15.84 24.30 6.20
N SER A 282 -16.81 25.10 5.72
CA SER A 282 -18.03 25.44 6.45
C SER A 282 -19.21 24.53 6.14
N GLU A 283 -19.18 23.85 5.00
CA GLU A 283 -20.23 22.96 4.52
C GLU A 283 -20.25 21.64 5.29
N THR A 284 -21.46 21.21 5.69
CA THR A 284 -21.66 19.91 6.32
C THR A 284 -21.95 18.88 5.24
N LYS A 285 -21.08 17.90 5.11
CA LYS A 285 -21.19 16.75 4.20
C LYS A 285 -21.83 15.57 4.96
N ARG A 286 -22.37 14.61 4.19
CA ARG A 286 -22.92 13.37 4.75
C ARG A 286 -22.34 12.17 4.03
N THR A 287 -22.20 11.06 4.75
CA THR A 287 -21.73 9.77 4.23
C THR A 287 -22.53 8.63 4.85
N ASN A 288 -22.71 7.57 4.08
CA ASN A 288 -23.27 6.29 4.52
C ASN A 288 -22.18 5.22 4.49
N VAL A 289 -21.23 5.30 5.41
CA VAL A 289 -20.09 4.38 5.48
C VAL A 289 -20.24 3.45 6.68
N LYS A 290 -20.02 2.13 6.47
CA LYS A 290 -19.84 1.17 7.57
C LYS A 290 -18.45 1.33 8.14
N ILE A 291 -18.34 1.59 9.43
CA ILE A 291 -17.05 1.73 10.12
C ILE A 291 -16.69 0.40 10.79
N ILE A 292 -15.49 -0.10 10.49
CA ILE A 292 -14.85 -1.20 11.20
C ILE A 292 -13.59 -0.64 11.81
N ALA A 293 -13.42 -0.73 13.11
CA ALA A 293 -12.24 -0.27 13.82
C ALA A 293 -11.48 -1.45 14.43
N ALA A 294 -10.17 -1.33 14.55
CA ALA A 294 -9.32 -2.31 15.19
C ALA A 294 -8.37 -1.66 16.21
N THR A 295 -8.04 -2.43 17.22
CA THR A 295 -7.06 -2.06 18.27
C THR A 295 -6.36 -3.29 18.80
#